data_5549130a1356f3d3d292e31026a7306d
#
_entry.id   5549130a1356f3d3d292e31026a7306d
#
_cell.length_a   1.000
_cell.length_b   1.000
_cell.length_c   1.000
_cell.angle_alpha   90.00
_cell.angle_beta   90.00
_cell.angle_gamma   90.00
#
_symmetry.space_group_name_H-M   'P 1'
#
loop_
_entity.id
_entity.type
_entity.pdbx_description
1 polymer ?
#
loop_
_entity_poly.entity_id
_entity_poly.type
_entity_poly.pdbx_seq_one_letter_code
_entity_poly.pdbx_strand_id
1 'polypeptide(L)'
;MEQKIAGCGIVPGIAKGQVLATSEPISFWGGVDPATGSINDHRHELLGQSVAGKVLAFPFGKGSSTGSLIMLELVRVDKAPTAIVNVRTEPILATGPIVGKHIYGRQIPMISLVEKSFGMLKTGQYVTVNATENYIVIHR
;
A
#
# COMPACT_ATOMS: atom_id res chain seq x y z
N MET A 1 0.36 -24.07 3.98
CA MET A 1 1.69 -23.75 4.47
C MET A 1 1.93 -22.24 4.37
N GLU A 2 2.39 -21.63 5.41
CA GLU A 2 2.67 -20.19 5.41
C GLU A 2 4.09 -19.91 4.96
N GLN A 3 4.29 -18.77 4.30
CA GLN A 3 5.61 -18.34 3.88
C GLN A 3 5.89 -16.96 4.45
N LYS A 4 7.03 -16.82 5.13
CA LYS A 4 7.45 -15.58 5.75
C LYS A 4 8.49 -14.88 4.89
N ILE A 5 8.28 -13.59 4.63
CA ILE A 5 9.17 -12.78 3.81
C ILE A 5 9.70 -11.63 4.67
N ALA A 6 11.03 -11.49 4.77
CA ALA A 6 11.65 -10.39 5.50
C ALA A 6 11.54 -9.09 4.72
N GLY A 7 11.36 -7.99 5.44
CA GLY A 7 11.29 -6.64 4.85
C GLY A 7 11.81 -5.59 5.82
N CYS A 8 11.57 -4.34 5.48
CA CYS A 8 11.93 -3.20 6.32
C CYS A 8 10.69 -2.34 6.55
N GLY A 9 10.22 -2.28 7.79
CA GLY A 9 9.06 -1.46 8.15
C GLY A 9 9.38 0.03 8.03
N ILE A 10 8.52 0.76 7.33
CA ILE A 10 8.63 2.20 7.14
C ILE A 10 7.64 2.91 8.05
N VAL A 11 6.40 2.43 8.09
CA VAL A 11 5.38 2.89 9.03
C VAL A 11 4.95 1.67 9.83
N PRO A 12 5.11 1.68 11.17
CA PRO A 12 4.82 0.50 11.97
C PRO A 12 3.34 0.14 11.97
N GLY A 13 3.06 -1.10 12.26
CA GLY A 13 1.71 -1.61 12.37
C GLY A 13 1.60 -3.02 11.84
N ILE A 14 0.43 -3.63 12.07
CA ILE A 14 0.10 -4.98 11.62
C ILE A 14 -1.26 -4.91 10.95
N ALA A 15 -1.36 -5.45 9.73
CA ALA A 15 -2.62 -5.51 9.00
C ALA A 15 -2.68 -6.76 8.15
N LYS A 16 -3.90 -7.21 7.86
CA LYS A 16 -4.17 -8.39 7.03
C LYS A 16 -5.08 -8.00 5.88
N GLY A 17 -4.92 -8.67 4.76
CA GLY A 17 -5.82 -8.45 3.62
C GLY A 17 -5.35 -9.19 2.39
N GLN A 18 -6.17 -9.08 1.34
CA GLN A 18 -5.80 -9.60 0.03
C GLN A 18 -4.85 -8.64 -0.67
N VAL A 19 -3.86 -9.19 -1.34
CA VAL A 19 -2.90 -8.43 -2.12
C VAL A 19 -3.54 -7.94 -3.41
N LEU A 20 -3.30 -6.68 -3.73
CA LEU A 20 -3.48 -6.11 -5.07
C LEU A 20 -2.09 -5.68 -5.51
N ALA A 21 -1.49 -6.44 -6.43
CA ALA A 21 -0.09 -6.28 -6.81
C ALA A 21 0.05 -5.78 -8.25
N THR A 22 1.04 -4.93 -8.47
CA THR A 22 1.40 -4.46 -9.80
C THR A 22 2.91 -4.27 -9.89
N SER A 23 3.47 -4.45 -11.09
CA SER A 23 4.86 -4.09 -11.36
C SER A 23 5.01 -2.63 -11.83
N GLU A 24 3.90 -1.91 -11.95
CA GLU A 24 3.91 -0.52 -12.38
C GLU A 24 3.85 0.41 -11.18
N PRO A 25 4.56 1.55 -11.21
CA PRO A 25 4.42 2.55 -10.16
C PRO A 25 3.02 3.16 -10.17
N ILE A 26 2.60 3.69 -9.02
CA ILE A 26 1.29 4.33 -8.87
C ILE A 26 1.48 5.80 -8.50
N SER A 27 0.75 6.67 -9.21
CA SER A 27 0.59 8.06 -8.83
C SER A 27 -0.78 8.22 -8.16
N PHE A 28 -0.80 8.59 -6.88
CA PHE A 28 -2.06 8.79 -6.18
C PHE A 28 -2.76 10.05 -6.68
N TRP A 29 -2.01 11.08 -7.04
CA TRP A 29 -2.58 12.27 -7.66
C TRP A 29 -2.92 11.97 -9.12
N GLY A 30 -4.19 12.04 -9.46
CA GLY A 30 -4.67 11.79 -10.81
C GLY A 30 -4.79 10.31 -11.18
N GLY A 31 -4.22 9.40 -10.39
CA GLY A 31 -4.25 7.96 -10.67
C GLY A 31 -5.18 7.17 -9.77
N VAL A 32 -5.60 7.77 -8.64
CA VAL A 32 -6.52 7.12 -7.70
C VAL A 32 -7.65 8.11 -7.38
N ASP A 33 -8.89 7.63 -7.50
CA ASP A 33 -10.06 8.42 -7.15
C ASP A 33 -10.15 8.56 -5.63
N PRO A 34 -10.04 9.78 -5.08
CA PRO A 34 -10.05 9.96 -3.61
C PRO A 34 -11.40 9.63 -2.96
N ALA A 35 -12.47 9.57 -3.72
CA ALA A 35 -13.80 9.25 -3.16
C ALA A 35 -14.05 7.75 -3.05
N THR A 36 -13.46 6.94 -3.94
CA THR A 36 -13.76 5.51 -4.05
C THR A 36 -12.56 4.61 -3.84
N GLY A 37 -11.34 5.14 -3.97
CA GLY A 37 -10.12 4.34 -3.95
C GLY A 37 -9.85 3.59 -5.24
N SER A 38 -10.64 3.83 -6.30
CA SER A 38 -10.44 3.14 -7.59
C SER A 38 -9.28 3.72 -8.36
N ILE A 39 -8.50 2.83 -8.99
CA ILE A 39 -7.45 3.24 -9.93
C ILE A 39 -8.14 3.76 -11.19
N ASN A 40 -7.90 5.01 -11.54
CA ASN A 40 -8.52 5.66 -12.69
C ASN A 40 -7.53 6.17 -13.73
N ASP A 41 -6.27 5.75 -13.64
CA ASP A 41 -5.27 6.00 -14.66
C ASP A 41 -5.52 5.03 -15.83
N HIS A 42 -5.94 5.56 -16.97
CA HIS A 42 -6.31 4.75 -18.14
C HIS A 42 -5.15 3.94 -18.72
N ARG A 43 -3.91 4.28 -18.38
CA ARG A 43 -2.72 3.58 -18.85
C ARG A 43 -2.20 2.56 -17.84
N HIS A 44 -2.84 2.45 -16.69
CA HIS A 44 -2.39 1.53 -15.64
C HIS A 44 -3.08 0.18 -15.75
N GLU A 45 -2.33 -0.90 -15.52
CA GLU A 45 -2.88 -2.26 -15.61
C GLU A 45 -3.96 -2.55 -14.56
N LEU A 46 -3.98 -1.80 -13.46
CA LEU A 46 -4.99 -1.95 -12.41
C LEU A 46 -6.22 -1.07 -12.60
N LEU A 47 -6.39 -0.45 -13.78
CA LEU A 47 -7.54 0.41 -14.05
C LEU A 47 -8.85 -0.27 -13.63
N GLY A 48 -9.66 0.44 -12.84
CA GLY A 48 -10.93 -0.05 -12.34
C GLY A 48 -10.86 -0.85 -11.05
N GLN A 49 -9.67 -1.24 -10.60
CA GLN A 49 -9.50 -1.94 -9.33
C GLN A 49 -9.50 -0.93 -8.18
N SER A 50 -10.10 -1.30 -7.04
CA SER A 50 -10.09 -0.45 -5.85
C SER A 50 -8.96 -0.86 -4.91
N VAL A 51 -8.26 0.12 -4.36
CA VAL A 51 -7.23 -0.11 -3.35
C VAL A 51 -7.84 -0.28 -1.95
N ALA A 52 -9.12 0.03 -1.77
CA ALA A 52 -9.78 0.04 -0.47
C ALA A 52 -9.72 -1.34 0.19
N GLY A 53 -9.19 -1.39 1.40
CA GLY A 53 -9.11 -2.63 2.18
C GLY A 53 -8.14 -3.68 1.63
N LYS A 54 -7.31 -3.33 0.65
CA LYS A 54 -6.32 -4.24 0.07
C LYS A 54 -4.93 -3.99 0.65
N VAL A 55 -4.10 -5.01 0.60
CA VAL A 55 -2.66 -4.85 0.78
C VAL A 55 -2.13 -4.44 -0.61
N LEU A 56 -1.86 -3.16 -0.78
CA LEU A 56 -1.47 -2.61 -2.06
C LEU A 56 0.04 -2.74 -2.24
N ALA A 57 0.46 -3.54 -3.22
CA ALA A 57 1.88 -3.78 -3.51
C ALA A 57 2.24 -3.18 -4.86
N PHE A 58 3.07 -2.16 -4.86
CA PHE A 58 3.58 -1.50 -6.06
C PHE A 58 5.03 -1.08 -5.82
N PRO A 59 5.85 -0.97 -6.89
CA PRO A 59 7.29 -0.80 -6.68
C PRO A 59 7.67 0.53 -6.03
N PHE A 60 7.05 1.63 -6.44
CA PHE A 60 7.26 2.95 -5.85
C PHE A 60 6.14 3.89 -6.26
N GLY A 61 5.94 4.94 -5.48
CA GLY A 61 4.99 6.00 -5.83
C GLY A 61 5.61 6.99 -6.81
N LYS A 62 4.80 7.49 -7.74
CA LYS A 62 5.16 8.61 -8.59
C LYS A 62 4.49 9.88 -8.07
N GLY A 63 5.16 10.99 -8.19
CA GLY A 63 4.54 12.27 -7.97
C GLY A 63 5.08 13.03 -6.78
N SER A 64 4.26 13.97 -6.33
CA SER A 64 4.62 15.03 -5.40
C SER A 64 3.94 14.84 -4.05
N SER A 65 4.08 15.85 -3.18
CA SER A 65 3.36 15.94 -1.92
C SER A 65 1.82 15.84 -2.08
N THR A 66 1.29 16.17 -3.24
CA THR A 66 -0.16 16.06 -3.51
C THR A 66 -0.64 14.62 -3.43
N GLY A 67 0.22 13.64 -3.75
CA GLY A 67 -0.10 12.23 -3.60
C GLY A 67 -0.38 11.83 -2.16
N SER A 68 0.35 12.41 -1.19
CA SER A 68 0.08 12.12 0.22
C SER A 68 -1.22 12.75 0.70
N LEU A 69 -1.68 13.85 0.09
CA LEU A 69 -2.99 14.43 0.38
C LEU A 69 -4.11 13.51 -0.11
N ILE A 70 -3.95 12.87 -1.27
CA ILE A 70 -4.91 11.88 -1.75
C ILE A 70 -4.97 10.69 -0.81
N MET A 71 -3.83 10.19 -0.36
CA MET A 71 -3.78 9.10 0.61
C MET A 71 -4.52 9.49 1.90
N LEU A 72 -4.30 10.69 2.39
CA LEU A 72 -4.96 11.19 3.60
C LEU A 72 -6.47 11.26 3.40
N GLU A 73 -6.94 11.72 2.23
CA GLU A 73 -8.36 11.75 1.90
C GLU A 73 -8.96 10.34 1.86
N LEU A 74 -8.23 9.37 1.30
CA LEU A 74 -8.67 7.97 1.30
C LEU A 74 -8.85 7.45 2.73
N VAL A 75 -7.95 7.81 3.63
CA VAL A 75 -8.08 7.45 5.05
C VAL A 75 -9.34 8.07 5.63
N ARG A 76 -9.60 9.36 5.33
CA ARG A 76 -10.76 10.08 5.84
C ARG A 76 -12.08 9.43 5.43
N VAL A 77 -12.20 8.98 4.18
CA VAL A 77 -13.43 8.37 3.65
C VAL A 77 -13.46 6.85 3.78
N ASP A 78 -12.48 6.25 4.46
CA ASP A 78 -12.38 4.81 4.69
C ASP A 78 -12.25 3.99 3.41
N LYS A 79 -11.49 4.51 2.46
CA LYS A 79 -11.21 3.86 1.17
C LYS A 79 -9.71 3.63 0.95
N ALA A 80 -8.92 3.76 2.01
CA ALA A 80 -7.48 3.55 1.94
C ALA A 80 -7.12 2.06 1.89
N PRO A 81 -5.93 1.72 1.37
CA PRO A 81 -5.39 0.37 1.53
C PRO A 81 -5.26 0.02 3.00
N THR A 82 -5.32 -1.27 3.33
CA THR A 82 -5.07 -1.72 4.70
C THR A 82 -3.58 -1.74 5.03
N ALA A 83 -2.72 -1.90 4.02
CA ALA A 83 -1.27 -1.84 4.14
C ALA A 83 -0.67 -1.51 2.79
N ILE A 84 0.56 -1.01 2.79
CA ILE A 84 1.30 -0.67 1.57
C ILE A 84 2.63 -1.41 1.57
N VAL A 85 2.97 -2.03 0.43
CA VAL A 85 4.23 -2.73 0.21
C VAL A 85 4.92 -2.11 -1.00
N ASN A 86 6.16 -1.67 -0.81
CA ASN A 86 6.97 -1.06 -1.87
C ASN A 86 8.33 -1.76 -1.99
N VAL A 87 8.99 -1.58 -3.13
CA VAL A 87 10.43 -1.84 -3.26
C VAL A 87 11.18 -0.61 -2.75
N ARG A 88 10.71 0.57 -3.15
CA ARG A 88 11.29 1.83 -2.71
C ARG A 88 10.16 2.72 -2.22
N THR A 89 10.23 3.12 -0.95
CA THR A 89 9.24 4.01 -0.36
C THR A 89 9.74 5.45 -0.41
N GLU A 90 8.98 6.31 -1.07
CA GLU A 90 9.27 7.74 -1.04
C GLU A 90 8.81 8.32 0.31
N PRO A 91 9.64 9.11 0.99
CA PRO A 91 9.28 9.69 2.28
C PRO A 91 7.98 10.50 2.24
N ILE A 92 7.71 11.17 1.15
CA ILE A 92 6.50 11.97 0.97
C ILE A 92 5.25 11.09 1.02
N LEU A 93 5.29 9.91 0.40
CA LEU A 93 4.15 8.99 0.42
C LEU A 93 3.86 8.50 1.84
N ALA A 94 4.89 8.26 2.63
CA ALA A 94 4.72 7.80 4.01
C ALA A 94 4.05 8.84 4.90
N THR A 95 4.08 10.11 4.53
CA THR A 95 3.46 11.20 5.29
C THR A 95 1.96 11.00 5.45
N GLY A 96 1.27 10.54 4.40
CA GLY A 96 -0.18 10.30 4.44
C GLY A 96 -0.57 9.31 5.54
N PRO A 97 -0.03 8.09 5.55
CA PRO A 97 -0.29 7.12 6.61
C PRO A 97 0.09 7.61 8.01
N ILE A 98 1.21 8.31 8.17
CA ILE A 98 1.65 8.82 9.47
C ILE A 98 0.65 9.87 9.99
N VAL A 99 0.28 10.83 9.16
CA VAL A 99 -0.69 11.88 9.55
C VAL A 99 -2.06 11.27 9.77
N GLY A 100 -2.48 10.31 8.95
CA GLY A 100 -3.76 9.62 9.10
C GLY A 100 -3.89 8.93 10.44
N LYS A 101 -2.81 8.33 10.95
CA LYS A 101 -2.80 7.72 12.28
C LYS A 101 -3.05 8.76 13.38
N HIS A 102 -2.40 9.92 13.28
CA HIS A 102 -2.52 10.96 14.29
C HIS A 102 -3.85 11.69 14.26
N ILE A 103 -4.43 11.91 13.08
CA ILE A 103 -5.67 12.70 12.93
C ILE A 103 -6.90 11.79 13.00
N TYR A 104 -6.87 10.64 12.31
CA TYR A 104 -8.04 9.78 12.14
C TYR A 104 -7.96 8.47 12.92
N GLY A 105 -6.85 8.21 13.62
CA GLY A 105 -6.67 6.97 14.37
C GLY A 105 -6.53 5.72 13.50
N ARG A 106 -6.32 5.87 12.20
CA ARG A 106 -6.20 4.77 11.25
C ARG A 106 -4.74 4.40 11.05
N GLN A 107 -4.40 3.15 11.29
CA GLN A 107 -3.05 2.67 11.11
C GLN A 107 -2.92 1.95 9.77
N ILE A 108 -2.04 2.46 8.90
CA ILE A 108 -1.72 1.83 7.63
C ILE A 108 -0.24 1.49 7.65
N PRO A 109 0.12 0.23 7.94
CA PRO A 109 1.53 -0.14 7.93
C PRO A 109 2.10 -0.07 6.51
N MET A 110 3.35 0.36 6.42
CA MET A 110 4.11 0.37 5.18
C MET A 110 5.40 -0.40 5.37
N ILE A 111 5.70 -1.29 4.44
CA ILE A 111 6.90 -2.11 4.48
C ILE A 111 7.57 -2.08 3.11
N SER A 112 8.90 -2.05 3.12
CA SER A 112 9.72 -2.11 1.92
C SER A 112 10.33 -3.50 1.78
N LEU A 113 10.29 -4.07 0.58
CA LEU A 113 10.90 -5.35 0.26
C LEU A 113 11.98 -5.16 -0.81
N VAL A 114 12.98 -6.03 -0.81
CA VAL A 114 13.88 -6.10 -1.97
C VAL A 114 13.11 -6.64 -3.18
N GLU A 115 13.57 -6.32 -4.39
CA GLU A 115 12.86 -6.67 -5.64
C GLU A 115 12.51 -8.15 -5.73
N LYS A 116 13.44 -9.02 -5.36
CA LYS A 116 13.21 -10.46 -5.41
C LYS A 116 12.03 -10.88 -4.52
N SER A 117 11.98 -10.36 -3.31
CA SER A 117 10.89 -10.66 -2.37
C SER A 117 9.58 -10.04 -2.82
N PHE A 118 9.64 -8.82 -3.35
CA PHE A 118 8.46 -8.13 -3.88
C PHE A 118 7.80 -8.96 -4.99
N GLY A 119 8.60 -9.58 -5.86
CA GLY A 119 8.10 -10.42 -6.94
C GLY A 119 7.33 -11.67 -6.49
N MET A 120 7.44 -12.04 -5.21
CA MET A 120 6.70 -13.17 -4.65
C MET A 120 5.25 -12.84 -4.32
N LEU A 121 4.89 -11.55 -4.26
CA LEU A 121 3.53 -11.11 -3.98
C LEU A 121 2.69 -11.13 -5.26
N LYS A 122 1.52 -11.77 -5.18
CA LYS A 122 0.60 -11.89 -6.31
C LYS A 122 -0.79 -11.46 -5.87
N THR A 123 -1.51 -10.81 -6.77
CA THR A 123 -2.90 -10.41 -6.52
C THR A 123 -3.74 -11.61 -6.11
N GLY A 124 -4.55 -11.43 -5.09
CA GLY A 124 -5.44 -12.46 -4.57
C GLY A 124 -4.89 -13.26 -3.40
N GLN A 125 -3.58 -13.22 -3.15
CA GLN A 125 -3.01 -13.84 -1.95
C GLN A 125 -3.54 -13.15 -0.70
N TYR A 126 -3.74 -13.90 0.37
CA TYR A 126 -4.08 -13.33 1.67
C TYR A 126 -2.79 -13.26 2.51
N VAL A 127 -2.47 -12.07 3.00
CA VAL A 127 -1.21 -11.85 3.71
C VAL A 127 -1.43 -11.09 5.01
N THR A 128 -0.48 -11.25 5.94
CA THR A 128 -0.33 -10.38 7.11
C THR A 128 0.93 -9.55 6.91
N VAL A 129 0.77 -8.23 6.95
CA VAL A 129 1.90 -7.30 6.93
C VAL A 129 2.21 -6.89 8.35
N ASN A 130 3.41 -7.22 8.83
CA ASN A 130 3.89 -6.81 10.14
C ASN A 130 5.07 -5.87 9.96
N ALA A 131 4.78 -4.58 9.79
CA ALA A 131 5.80 -3.57 9.58
C ALA A 131 6.53 -3.21 10.89
N THR A 132 5.97 -3.57 12.04
CA THR A 132 6.61 -3.39 13.33
C THR A 132 7.77 -4.37 13.51
N GLU A 133 7.56 -5.64 13.11
CA GLU A 133 8.55 -6.71 13.24
C GLU A 133 9.29 -7.01 11.94
N ASN A 134 9.03 -6.24 10.87
CA ASN A 134 9.76 -6.27 9.60
C ASN A 134 9.57 -7.55 8.78
N TYR A 135 8.32 -8.04 8.68
CA TYR A 135 8.04 -9.20 7.82
C TYR A 135 6.62 -9.21 7.28
N ILE A 136 6.42 -10.03 6.25
CA ILE A 136 5.11 -10.35 5.68
C ILE A 136 4.94 -11.86 5.74
N VAL A 137 3.75 -12.32 6.07
CA VAL A 137 3.39 -13.75 6.01
C VAL A 137 2.35 -13.94 4.91
N ILE A 138 2.66 -14.81 3.95
CA ILE A 138 1.71 -15.23 2.91
C ILE A 138 0.99 -16.46 3.45
N HIS A 139 -0.31 -16.36 3.60
CA HIS A 139 -1.15 -17.47 4.08
C HIS A 139 -1.60 -18.35 2.92
N ARG A 140 -1.59 -19.64 3.13
CA ARG A 140 -1.98 -20.61 2.10
C ARG A 140 -3.02 -21.57 2.61
#